data_e9871efea251da8d078fd959761efcdf
#
_entry.id   e9871efea251da8d078fd959761efcdf
#
_cell.length_a   1.000
_cell.length_b   1.000
_cell.length_c   1.000
_cell.angle_alpha   90.00
_cell.angle_beta   90.00
_cell.angle_gamma   90.00
#
_symmetry.space_group_name_H-M   'P 1'
#
loop_
_entity.id
_entity.type
_entity.pdbx_description
1 polymer ?
#
loop_
_entity_poly.entity_id
_entity_poly.type
_entity_poly.pdbx_seq_one_letter_code
_entity_poly.pdbx_strand_id
1 'polypeptide(L)'
;MAEFQNLGAIADGAAAAAAATPTPARGKEMRANLLNKLRAPPLVHAWDFWHDRQDRNTNTTTTSATSSPSAPPTTSPTDKPTTNYEDRLVHLASISDVRTFWNVFNNFDVSALPLRDSVHLFHRNVKPLWEDPRNAHGGCWTFRVPKERAPAFWERICLLAVGEKLQAAVESERQHFRDDICGVSLSVRFTSVLVQVWNRDAGHQEGIQRLLETVFANLEPELMPRENGFYYKPHHEHAAFAGGKAGTQPVTSKQI
;
A
#
# COMPACT_ATOMS: atom_id res chain seq x y z
N MET A 1 -8.22 -66.27 -48.32
CA MET A 1 -9.37 -65.58 -48.93
C MET A 1 -10.13 -64.86 -47.84
N ALA A 2 -9.98 -63.57 -47.78
CA ALA A 2 -10.82 -62.59 -47.07
C ALA A 2 -10.04 -61.29 -47.10
N GLU A 3 -10.43 -60.49 -47.88
CA GLU A 3 -11.17 -59.23 -47.84
C GLU A 3 -10.26 -58.01 -47.69
N PHE A 4 -9.97 -57.43 -48.86
CA PHE A 4 -9.57 -56.05 -49.02
C PHE A 4 -10.79 -55.29 -49.55
N GLN A 5 -11.64 -54.81 -48.68
CA GLN A 5 -12.71 -53.81 -48.97
C GLN A 5 -12.76 -52.88 -47.79
N ASN A 6 -12.07 -51.74 -47.84
CA ASN A 6 -12.45 -50.45 -47.29
C ASN A 6 -11.28 -49.46 -47.35
N LEU A 7 -10.90 -49.03 -48.55
CA LEU A 7 -9.91 -47.98 -48.72
C LEU A 7 -10.50 -46.73 -49.43
N GLY A 8 -11.87 -46.66 -49.47
CA GLY A 8 -12.56 -45.55 -50.13
C GLY A 8 -13.12 -44.45 -49.24
N ALA A 9 -13.07 -44.58 -47.90
CA ALA A 9 -13.78 -43.67 -46.99
C ALA A 9 -12.92 -42.63 -46.26
N ILE A 10 -11.58 -42.59 -46.55
CA ILE A 10 -10.68 -41.68 -45.84
C ILE A 10 -10.33 -40.44 -46.70
N ALA A 11 -10.70 -40.38 -47.95
CA ALA A 11 -10.32 -39.26 -48.84
C ALA A 11 -11.29 -38.08 -48.86
N ASP A 12 -12.51 -38.23 -48.34
CA ASP A 12 -13.51 -37.13 -48.36
C ASP A 12 -13.53 -36.29 -47.06
N GLY A 13 -12.82 -36.67 -46.01
CA GLY A 13 -12.74 -35.92 -44.73
C GLY A 13 -11.68 -34.83 -44.70
N ALA A 14 -10.73 -34.83 -45.63
CA ALA A 14 -9.59 -33.91 -45.59
C ALA A 14 -9.75 -32.63 -46.45
N ALA A 15 -10.79 -32.55 -47.27
CA ALA A 15 -11.02 -31.41 -48.16
C ALA A 15 -11.93 -30.33 -47.59
N ALA A 16 -12.55 -30.53 -46.46
CA ALA A 16 -13.47 -29.56 -45.85
C ALA A 16 -12.84 -28.65 -44.78
N ALA A 17 -11.54 -28.83 -44.46
CA ALA A 17 -10.85 -28.03 -43.47
C ALA A 17 -9.99 -26.88 -44.05
N ALA A 18 -9.97 -26.68 -45.37
CA ALA A 18 -9.23 -25.62 -46.01
C ALA A 18 -10.19 -24.47 -46.44
N ALA A 19 -9.99 -23.32 -45.81
CA ALA A 19 -10.47 -22.00 -46.21
C ALA A 19 -11.83 -21.56 -45.65
N ALA A 20 -11.98 -21.52 -44.33
CA ALA A 20 -12.78 -20.47 -43.74
C ALA A 20 -11.90 -19.23 -43.54
N THR A 21 -11.82 -18.34 -44.53
CA THR A 21 -11.29 -16.99 -44.34
C THR A 21 -12.00 -16.37 -43.15
N PRO A 22 -11.30 -15.94 -42.11
CA PRO A 22 -11.96 -15.37 -40.93
C PRO A 22 -12.75 -14.15 -41.37
N THR A 23 -14.07 -14.16 -41.15
CA THR A 23 -14.90 -12.98 -41.33
C THR A 23 -14.29 -11.80 -40.56
N PRO A 24 -14.36 -10.55 -41.05
CA PRO A 24 -13.79 -9.38 -40.39
C PRO A 24 -14.21 -9.26 -38.93
N ALA A 25 -15.38 -9.72 -38.55
CA ALA A 25 -15.88 -9.76 -37.18
C ALA A 25 -15.09 -10.77 -36.32
N ARG A 26 -14.89 -11.99 -36.81
CA ARG A 26 -14.14 -13.05 -36.11
C ARG A 26 -12.65 -12.69 -35.97
N GLY A 27 -12.08 -12.00 -36.97
CA GLY A 27 -10.71 -11.48 -36.89
C GLY A 27 -10.54 -10.40 -35.81
N LYS A 28 -11.52 -9.50 -35.67
CA LYS A 28 -11.55 -8.49 -34.60
C LYS A 28 -11.70 -9.13 -33.22
N GLU A 29 -12.53 -10.12 -33.09
CA GLU A 29 -12.76 -10.84 -31.85
C GLU A 29 -11.54 -11.66 -31.42
N MET A 30 -10.89 -12.38 -32.34
CA MET A 30 -9.62 -13.08 -32.08
C MET A 30 -8.50 -12.11 -31.66
N ARG A 31 -8.39 -10.96 -32.33
CA ARG A 31 -7.42 -9.93 -31.97
C ARG A 31 -7.72 -9.32 -30.60
N ALA A 32 -8.98 -9.04 -30.30
CA ALA A 32 -9.39 -8.54 -28.98
C ALA A 32 -9.08 -9.57 -27.89
N ASN A 33 -9.37 -10.84 -28.11
CA ASN A 33 -9.07 -11.93 -27.19
C ASN A 33 -7.57 -12.14 -27.00
N LEU A 34 -6.77 -12.00 -28.06
CA LEU A 34 -5.32 -12.05 -27.95
C LEU A 34 -4.78 -10.86 -27.17
N LEU A 35 -5.24 -9.64 -27.44
CA LEU A 35 -4.85 -8.44 -26.71
C LEU A 35 -5.25 -8.51 -25.24
N ASN A 36 -6.42 -9.07 -24.93
CA ASN A 36 -6.84 -9.29 -23.54
C ASN A 36 -5.96 -10.31 -22.82
N LYS A 37 -5.51 -11.37 -23.50
CA LYS A 37 -4.54 -12.34 -22.94
C LYS A 37 -3.15 -11.74 -22.70
N LEU A 38 -2.77 -10.71 -23.46
CA LEU A 38 -1.51 -9.98 -23.29
C LEU A 38 -1.59 -8.87 -22.26
N ARG A 39 -2.82 -8.52 -21.83
CA ARG A 39 -3.02 -7.54 -20.77
C ARG A 39 -2.62 -8.14 -19.43
N ALA A 40 -1.88 -7.36 -18.64
CA ALA A 40 -1.62 -7.75 -17.26
C ALA A 40 -2.93 -7.88 -16.48
N PRO A 41 -3.07 -8.91 -15.61
CA PRO A 41 -4.26 -9.04 -14.78
C PRO A 41 -4.50 -7.76 -13.97
N PRO A 42 -5.74 -7.19 -14.02
CA PRO A 42 -6.06 -6.02 -13.21
C PRO A 42 -6.08 -6.40 -11.72
N LEU A 43 -5.75 -5.45 -10.87
CA LEU A 43 -6.03 -5.52 -9.44
C LEU A 43 -7.52 -5.21 -9.19
N VAL A 44 -8.07 -5.71 -8.09
CA VAL A 44 -9.47 -5.42 -7.69
C VAL A 44 -9.63 -3.93 -7.39
N HIS A 45 -8.67 -3.36 -6.65
CA HIS A 45 -8.60 -1.94 -6.39
C HIS A 45 -7.38 -1.32 -7.10
N ALA A 46 -7.50 -0.06 -7.48
CA ALA A 46 -6.38 0.73 -7.94
C ALA A 46 -5.72 1.40 -6.73
N TRP A 47 -4.40 1.49 -6.77
CA TRP A 47 -3.56 1.99 -5.68
C TRP A 47 -2.70 3.15 -6.16
N ASP A 48 -2.38 4.07 -5.25
CA ASP A 48 -1.42 5.13 -5.47
C ASP A 48 -0.22 4.92 -4.54
N PHE A 49 0.97 5.01 -5.11
CA PHE A 49 2.23 4.85 -4.38
C PHE A 49 2.84 6.24 -4.13
N TRP A 50 3.12 6.52 -2.85
CA TRP A 50 3.56 7.83 -2.38
C TRP A 50 4.89 7.74 -1.63
N HIS A 51 5.67 8.82 -1.68
CA HIS A 51 6.87 9.00 -0.87
C HIS A 51 6.73 10.29 -0.05
N ASP A 52 6.82 10.20 1.27
CA ASP A 52 7.00 11.33 2.18
C ASP A 52 8.49 11.54 2.40
N ARG A 53 9.02 12.62 1.82
CA ARG A 53 10.44 13.00 1.92
C ARG A 53 10.62 14.03 3.02
N GLN A 54 11.49 13.74 3.99
CA GLN A 54 11.90 14.74 4.97
C GLN A 54 12.83 15.77 4.35
N ASP A 55 12.50 17.04 4.53
CA ASP A 55 13.39 18.14 4.16
C ASP A 55 14.66 18.11 5.02
N ARG A 56 15.80 17.86 4.37
CA ARG A 56 17.12 17.82 5.02
C ARG A 56 17.82 19.16 4.99
N ASN A 57 17.26 20.19 4.32
CA ASN A 57 17.91 21.46 4.04
C ASN A 57 17.80 22.51 5.16
N THR A 58 17.23 22.22 6.34
CA THR A 58 17.10 23.23 7.40
C THR A 58 18.29 23.31 8.36
N ASN A 59 19.39 22.57 8.11
CA ASN A 59 20.57 22.59 9.00
C ASN A 59 21.89 22.99 8.34
N THR A 60 21.88 23.71 7.20
CA THR A 60 23.13 24.20 6.63
C THR A 60 23.03 25.70 6.35
N THR A 61 23.00 26.52 7.40
CA THR A 61 23.47 27.90 7.32
C THR A 61 23.90 28.31 8.71
N THR A 62 25.18 28.18 9.01
CA THR A 62 25.94 29.21 9.68
C THR A 62 27.37 28.71 9.85
N THR A 63 28.24 29.09 8.97
CA THR A 63 29.60 29.51 9.32
C THR A 63 30.20 30.23 8.13
N SER A 64 30.10 31.53 8.15
CA SER A 64 31.19 32.43 7.80
C SER A 64 30.86 33.79 8.40
N ALA A 65 31.61 34.08 9.43
CA ALA A 65 31.63 35.31 10.13
C ALA A 65 32.24 36.42 9.25
N THR A 66 31.75 37.65 9.41
CA THR A 66 32.63 38.78 9.66
C THR A 66 31.80 39.97 10.15
N SER A 67 32.08 40.35 11.36
CA SER A 67 32.00 41.63 12.09
C SER A 67 31.27 42.85 11.47
N SER A 68 30.26 43.39 12.18
CA SER A 68 30.34 44.65 12.96
C SER A 68 28.97 45.04 13.54
N PRO A 69 28.94 45.76 14.70
CA PRO A 69 27.72 45.86 15.51
C PRO A 69 27.00 47.22 15.30
N SER A 70 25.67 47.19 15.32
CA SER A 70 24.78 48.21 15.92
C SER A 70 23.37 48.16 15.39
N ALA A 71 22.43 47.75 16.23
CA ALA A 71 21.10 48.28 16.43
C ALA A 71 20.22 47.29 17.20
N PRO A 72 19.32 47.74 18.12
CA PRO A 72 18.59 46.85 19.03
C PRO A 72 17.49 46.06 18.31
N PRO A 73 17.15 44.83 18.79
CA PRO A 73 16.21 43.96 18.13
C PRO A 73 14.76 44.35 18.42
N THR A 74 14.04 44.67 17.37
CA THR A 74 12.58 44.65 17.39
C THR A 74 12.15 43.20 17.26
N THR A 75 11.58 42.64 18.31
CA THR A 75 11.04 41.29 18.38
C THR A 75 9.79 41.20 17.53
N SER A 76 9.90 40.59 16.37
CA SER A 76 8.77 39.98 15.66
C SER A 76 8.94 38.43 15.76
N PRO A 77 7.91 37.66 16.13
CA PRO A 77 8.02 36.21 16.11
C PRO A 77 8.12 35.78 14.65
N THR A 78 9.30 35.33 14.26
CA THR A 78 9.54 34.76 12.95
C THR A 78 8.78 33.44 12.88
N ASP A 79 7.69 33.43 12.13
CA ASP A 79 7.01 32.23 11.67
C ASP A 79 8.04 31.33 10.99
N LYS A 80 8.42 30.23 11.67
CA LYS A 80 9.05 29.10 11.02
C LYS A 80 8.05 28.60 9.99
N PRO A 81 8.40 28.49 8.70
CA PRO A 81 7.53 27.82 7.75
C PRO A 81 7.38 26.37 8.21
N THR A 82 6.26 26.07 8.83
CA THR A 82 5.79 24.71 9.01
C THR A 82 5.43 24.23 7.62
N THR A 83 6.39 23.59 6.93
CA THR A 83 6.09 22.87 5.69
C THR A 83 4.97 21.88 6.01
N ASN A 84 3.84 22.12 5.38
CA ASN A 84 2.64 21.31 5.60
C ASN A 84 3.02 19.87 5.25
N TYR A 85 2.61 18.87 6.04
CA TYR A 85 2.92 17.46 5.77
C TYR A 85 2.52 17.06 4.34
N GLU A 86 1.42 17.62 3.85
CA GLU A 86 0.91 17.39 2.50
C GLU A 86 1.90 17.83 1.41
N ASP A 87 2.68 18.90 1.63
CA ASP A 87 3.65 19.43 0.67
C ASP A 87 4.87 18.48 0.48
N ARG A 88 5.07 17.54 1.40
CA ARG A 88 6.15 16.56 1.36
C ARG A 88 5.75 15.27 0.67
N LEU A 89 4.45 15.05 0.46
CA LEU A 89 3.93 13.85 -0.19
C LEU A 89 4.13 13.94 -1.70
N VAL A 90 4.99 13.09 -2.22
CA VAL A 90 5.24 12.97 -3.66
C VAL A 90 4.52 11.73 -4.18
N HIS A 91 3.58 11.92 -5.09
CA HIS A 91 2.95 10.81 -5.81
C HIS A 91 3.95 10.24 -6.81
N LEU A 92 4.28 8.95 -6.68
CA LEU A 92 5.27 8.27 -7.51
C LEU A 92 4.63 7.51 -8.65
N ALA A 93 3.56 6.77 -8.40
CA ALA A 93 2.91 5.92 -9.40
C ALA A 93 1.46 5.60 -9.02
N SER A 94 0.63 5.38 -10.06
CA SER A 94 -0.69 4.77 -9.92
C SER A 94 -0.65 3.33 -10.44
N ILE A 95 -1.12 2.40 -9.63
CA ILE A 95 -1.01 0.96 -9.82
C ILE A 95 -2.42 0.40 -10.00
N SER A 96 -2.71 -0.21 -11.14
CA SER A 96 -4.03 -0.78 -11.47
C SER A 96 -3.98 -2.24 -11.92
N ASP A 97 -2.80 -2.79 -12.08
CA ASP A 97 -2.57 -4.15 -12.55
C ASP A 97 -1.30 -4.75 -11.95
N VAL A 98 -1.19 -6.08 -12.01
CA VAL A 98 -0.09 -6.86 -11.43
C VAL A 98 1.27 -6.47 -12.03
N ARG A 99 1.34 -6.15 -13.32
CA ARG A 99 2.60 -5.77 -13.98
C ARG A 99 3.09 -4.43 -13.45
N THR A 100 2.19 -3.45 -13.37
CA THR A 100 2.52 -2.11 -12.85
C THR A 100 2.93 -2.20 -11.38
N PHE A 101 2.26 -3.04 -10.57
CA PHE A 101 2.67 -3.30 -9.19
C PHE A 101 4.12 -3.77 -9.11
N TRP A 102 4.48 -4.83 -9.83
CA TRP A 102 5.85 -5.36 -9.79
C TRP A 102 6.88 -4.41 -10.41
N ASN A 103 6.50 -3.63 -11.44
CA ASN A 103 7.39 -2.62 -12.00
C ASN A 103 7.74 -1.55 -10.95
N VAL A 104 6.76 -1.05 -10.19
CA VAL A 104 7.02 -0.08 -9.13
C VAL A 104 7.82 -0.72 -8.00
N PHE A 105 7.37 -1.88 -7.53
CA PHE A 105 7.92 -2.56 -6.37
C PHE A 105 9.39 -2.97 -6.57
N ASN A 106 9.73 -3.57 -7.71
CA ASN A 106 11.09 -4.01 -8.02
C ASN A 106 12.07 -2.86 -8.33
N ASN A 107 11.57 -1.67 -8.65
CA ASN A 107 12.40 -0.50 -8.94
C ASN A 107 12.48 0.49 -7.78
N PHE A 108 11.84 0.19 -6.65
CA PHE A 108 11.87 1.03 -5.46
C PHE A 108 12.51 0.27 -4.27
N ASP A 109 13.75 0.61 -3.96
CA ASP A 109 14.46 -0.02 -2.85
C ASP A 109 14.12 0.65 -1.52
N VAL A 110 13.28 0.00 -0.73
CA VAL A 110 12.91 0.46 0.62
C VAL A 110 14.07 0.44 1.61
N SER A 111 15.12 -0.36 1.35
CA SER A 111 16.32 -0.43 2.20
C SER A 111 17.17 0.83 2.08
N ALA A 112 17.09 1.51 0.93
CA ALA A 112 17.82 2.75 0.67
C ALA A 112 17.11 4.00 1.22
N LEU A 113 15.89 3.84 1.79
CA LEU A 113 15.15 4.96 2.35
C LEU A 113 15.91 5.62 3.51
N PRO A 114 16.07 6.93 3.46
CA PRO A 114 16.69 7.68 4.53
C PRO A 114 15.87 7.69 5.83
N LEU A 115 16.54 8.02 6.93
CA LEU A 115 15.89 8.18 8.23
C LEU A 115 14.75 9.22 8.17
N ARG A 116 13.59 8.86 8.72
CA ARG A 116 12.34 9.61 8.77
C ARG A 116 11.58 9.69 7.45
N ASP A 117 12.11 9.22 6.34
CA ASP A 117 11.32 9.07 5.12
C ASP A 117 10.27 7.97 5.30
N SER A 118 9.19 8.08 4.56
CA SER A 118 8.12 7.09 4.56
C SER A 118 7.62 6.82 3.14
N VAL A 119 7.14 5.62 2.89
CA VAL A 119 6.42 5.27 1.66
C VAL A 119 5.05 4.72 2.01
N HIS A 120 4.11 4.93 1.09
CA HIS A 120 2.72 4.57 1.30
C HIS A 120 2.15 3.96 0.04
N LEU A 121 1.40 2.88 0.19
CA LEU A 121 0.59 2.28 -0.86
C LEU A 121 -0.87 2.36 -0.40
N PHE A 122 -1.61 3.32 -0.95
CA PHE A 122 -2.98 3.63 -0.55
C PHE A 122 -3.96 3.41 -1.70
N HIS A 123 -5.21 3.11 -1.39
CA HIS A 123 -6.26 3.09 -2.40
C HIS A 123 -6.25 4.40 -3.17
N ARG A 124 -6.52 4.32 -4.48
CA ARG A 124 -6.57 5.52 -5.33
C ARG A 124 -7.53 6.55 -4.77
N ASN A 125 -7.13 7.82 -4.82
CA ASN A 125 -7.84 8.98 -4.27
C ASN A 125 -7.94 9.01 -2.74
N VAL A 126 -7.18 8.20 -2.01
CA VAL A 126 -7.04 8.28 -0.54
C VAL A 126 -5.61 8.77 -0.24
N LYS A 127 -5.50 9.91 0.41
CA LYS A 127 -4.19 10.42 0.83
C LYS A 127 -3.74 9.73 2.12
N PRO A 128 -2.43 9.47 2.29
CA PRO A 128 -1.89 8.90 3.52
C PRO A 128 -1.82 9.96 4.65
N LEU A 129 -2.95 10.58 4.94
CA LEU A 129 -3.16 11.63 5.95
C LEU A 129 -4.23 11.18 6.92
N TRP A 130 -4.09 11.49 8.20
CA TRP A 130 -5.12 11.17 9.19
C TRP A 130 -6.40 11.97 8.97
N GLU A 131 -6.27 13.16 8.40
CA GLU A 131 -7.35 14.10 8.11
C GLU A 131 -8.12 13.77 6.83
N ASP A 132 -7.62 12.84 6.02
CA ASP A 132 -8.38 12.39 4.84
C ASP A 132 -9.73 11.83 5.28
N PRO A 133 -10.84 12.22 4.63
CA PRO A 133 -12.19 11.79 5.03
C PRO A 133 -12.35 10.27 5.16
N ARG A 134 -11.56 9.49 4.41
CA ARG A 134 -11.60 8.03 4.48
C ARG A 134 -10.84 7.48 5.67
N ASN A 135 -9.82 8.19 6.16
CA ASN A 135 -8.98 7.77 7.27
C ASN A 135 -9.45 8.31 8.62
N ALA A 136 -10.18 9.44 8.64
CA ALA A 136 -10.43 10.24 9.85
C ALA A 136 -11.08 9.45 11.01
N HIS A 137 -11.95 8.49 10.72
CA HIS A 137 -12.60 7.63 11.73
C HIS A 137 -11.89 6.28 11.92
N GLY A 138 -10.81 6.06 11.20
CA GLY A 138 -10.04 4.83 11.19
C GLY A 138 -8.94 4.78 12.23
N GLY A 139 -8.07 3.82 12.01
CA GLY A 139 -6.86 3.62 12.80
C GLY A 139 -5.86 2.76 12.05
N CYS A 140 -4.78 2.41 12.71
CA CYS A 140 -3.79 1.54 12.09
C CYS A 140 -3.17 0.54 13.07
N TRP A 141 -2.95 -0.67 12.60
CA TRP A 141 -1.97 -1.57 13.18
C TRP A 141 -0.56 -1.07 12.82
N THR A 142 0.29 -0.96 13.81
CA THR A 142 1.69 -0.60 13.65
C THR A 142 2.58 -1.74 14.09
N PHE A 143 3.47 -2.19 13.21
CA PHE A 143 4.46 -3.24 13.46
C PHE A 143 5.86 -2.63 13.49
N ARG A 144 6.60 -2.88 14.58
CA ARG A 144 8.01 -2.48 14.72
C ARG A 144 8.89 -3.60 14.20
N VAL A 145 9.49 -3.39 13.05
CA VAL A 145 10.26 -4.40 12.34
C VAL A 145 11.75 -4.03 12.37
N PRO A 146 12.66 -4.97 12.65
CA PRO A 146 14.09 -4.75 12.46
C PRO A 146 14.41 -4.34 11.03
N LYS A 147 15.40 -3.47 10.83
CA LYS A 147 15.73 -2.93 9.49
C LYS A 147 16.05 -4.01 8.48
N GLU A 148 16.72 -5.05 8.91
CA GLU A 148 17.15 -6.17 8.08
C GLU A 148 15.99 -7.01 7.54
N ARG A 149 14.86 -7.01 8.27
CA ARG A 149 13.64 -7.75 7.90
C ARG A 149 12.59 -6.88 7.24
N ALA A 150 12.76 -5.56 7.28
CA ALA A 150 11.77 -4.61 6.80
C ALA A 150 11.40 -4.76 5.32
N PRO A 151 12.34 -5.02 4.39
CA PRO A 151 11.99 -5.21 2.98
C PRO A 151 11.05 -6.42 2.76
N ALA A 152 11.38 -7.57 3.34
CA ALA A 152 10.57 -8.78 3.21
C ALA A 152 9.20 -8.63 3.91
N PHE A 153 9.17 -8.00 5.09
CA PHE A 153 7.92 -7.71 5.81
C PHE A 153 7.03 -6.76 5.00
N TRP A 154 7.60 -5.70 4.43
CA TRP A 154 6.90 -4.74 3.59
C TRP A 154 6.31 -5.40 2.35
N GLU A 155 7.10 -6.22 1.66
CA GLU A 155 6.65 -6.99 0.50
C GLU A 155 5.42 -7.83 0.86
N ARG A 156 5.50 -8.57 1.97
CA ARG A 156 4.40 -9.43 2.41
C ARG A 156 3.13 -8.61 2.69
N ILE A 157 3.24 -7.50 3.40
CA ILE A 157 2.09 -6.62 3.70
C ILE A 157 1.50 -6.01 2.43
N CYS A 158 2.33 -5.55 1.48
CA CYS A 158 1.84 -5.05 0.20
C CYS A 158 1.11 -6.13 -0.61
N LEU A 159 1.64 -7.35 -0.66
CA LEU A 159 0.98 -8.47 -1.34
C LEU A 159 -0.37 -8.84 -0.70
N LEU A 160 -0.46 -8.82 0.63
CA LEU A 160 -1.72 -9.03 1.34
C LEU A 160 -2.74 -7.93 1.05
N ALA A 161 -2.28 -6.68 0.91
CA ALA A 161 -3.12 -5.53 0.57
C ALA A 161 -3.65 -5.64 -0.87
N VAL A 162 -2.77 -5.72 -1.88
CA VAL A 162 -3.18 -5.78 -3.29
C VAL A 162 -3.87 -7.09 -3.68
N GLY A 163 -3.64 -8.16 -2.91
CA GLY A 163 -4.29 -9.47 -3.04
C GLY A 163 -5.59 -9.61 -2.26
N GLU A 164 -6.15 -8.51 -1.73
CA GLU A 164 -7.45 -8.43 -1.03
C GLU A 164 -7.54 -9.26 0.25
N LYS A 165 -6.45 -9.82 0.76
CA LYS A 165 -6.47 -10.62 1.99
C LYS A 165 -6.76 -9.74 3.23
N LEU A 166 -6.21 -8.54 3.27
CA LEU A 166 -6.48 -7.58 4.34
C LEU A 166 -7.91 -7.04 4.24
N GLN A 167 -8.39 -6.78 3.01
CA GLN A 167 -9.76 -6.33 2.78
C GLN A 167 -10.78 -7.36 3.27
N ALA A 168 -10.60 -8.63 2.93
CA ALA A 168 -11.48 -9.71 3.38
C ALA A 168 -11.54 -9.84 4.92
N ALA A 169 -10.47 -9.45 5.63
CA ALA A 169 -10.44 -9.49 7.09
C ALA A 169 -11.33 -8.44 7.76
N VAL A 170 -11.49 -7.25 7.14
CA VAL A 170 -12.32 -6.16 7.70
C VAL A 170 -13.73 -6.15 7.16
N GLU A 171 -14.05 -6.93 6.12
CA GLU A 171 -15.41 -7.01 5.59
C GLU A 171 -16.41 -7.35 6.68
N SER A 172 -17.50 -6.57 6.71
CA SER A 172 -18.62 -6.80 7.60
C SER A 172 -19.95 -6.71 6.84
N GLU A 173 -20.95 -7.47 7.28
CA GLU A 173 -22.30 -7.44 6.72
C GLU A 173 -23.09 -6.16 7.11
N ARG A 174 -22.50 -5.25 7.88
CA ARG A 174 -23.15 -4.03 8.34
C ARG A 174 -23.49 -3.11 7.17
N GLN A 175 -24.78 -2.84 6.97
CA GLN A 175 -25.27 -2.02 5.85
C GLN A 175 -24.92 -0.53 5.98
N HIS A 176 -24.76 0.00 7.19
CA HIS A 176 -24.61 1.45 7.43
C HIS A 176 -23.15 1.94 7.41
N PHE A 177 -22.21 1.09 7.76
CA PHE A 177 -20.79 1.42 7.71
C PHE A 177 -20.01 0.17 7.33
N ARG A 178 -19.28 0.25 6.24
CA ARG A 178 -18.37 -0.81 5.82
C ARG A 178 -16.95 -0.37 6.16
N ASP A 179 -16.30 -1.13 7.02
CA ASP A 179 -14.87 -1.01 7.20
C ASP A 179 -14.17 -1.45 5.91
N ASP A 180 -13.04 -0.82 5.63
CA ASP A 180 -12.22 -1.23 4.52
C ASP A 180 -10.76 -0.81 4.75
N ILE A 181 -9.85 -1.37 3.96
CA ILE A 181 -8.46 -1.01 3.99
C ILE A 181 -8.27 0.34 3.27
N CYS A 182 -7.65 1.29 3.94
CA CYS A 182 -7.27 2.57 3.34
C CYS A 182 -5.93 2.47 2.61
N GLY A 183 -4.98 1.76 3.22
CA GLY A 183 -3.64 1.59 2.67
C GLY A 183 -2.67 0.97 3.66
N VAL A 184 -1.42 0.89 3.22
CA VAL A 184 -0.29 0.41 4.02
C VAL A 184 0.85 1.42 3.94
N SER A 185 1.64 1.53 5.01
CA SER A 185 2.75 2.48 5.11
C SER A 185 4.00 1.83 5.66
N LEU A 186 5.16 2.31 5.21
CA LEU A 186 6.45 1.99 5.81
C LEU A 186 7.15 3.29 6.17
N SER A 187 7.69 3.39 7.39
CA SER A 187 8.39 4.57 7.87
C SER A 187 9.70 4.19 8.53
N VAL A 188 10.82 4.79 8.09
CA VAL A 188 12.14 4.52 8.63
C VAL A 188 12.35 5.30 9.93
N ARG A 189 12.68 4.60 11.01
CA ARG A 189 13.02 5.18 12.31
C ARG A 189 14.48 4.85 12.68
N PHE A 190 14.96 5.46 13.74
CA PHE A 190 16.38 5.31 14.13
C PHE A 190 16.75 3.84 14.41
N THR A 191 15.96 3.14 15.22
CA THR A 191 16.25 1.76 15.67
C THR A 191 15.46 0.69 14.91
N SER A 192 14.43 1.06 14.16
CA SER A 192 13.51 0.11 13.52
C SER A 192 12.82 0.75 12.32
N VAL A 193 12.08 -0.05 11.60
CA VAL A 193 11.10 0.40 10.61
C VAL A 193 9.71 0.16 11.16
N LEU A 194 8.82 1.11 10.96
CA LEU A 194 7.40 0.95 11.28
C LEU A 194 6.65 0.60 10.00
N VAL A 195 6.00 -0.55 10.01
CA VAL A 195 5.06 -0.93 8.94
C VAL A 195 3.65 -0.84 9.50
N GLN A 196 2.74 -0.21 8.75
CA GLN A 196 1.38 0.07 9.22
C GLN A 196 0.34 -0.42 8.22
N VAL A 197 -0.75 -0.96 8.75
CA VAL A 197 -1.96 -1.31 7.99
C VAL A 197 -3.09 -0.42 8.48
N TRP A 198 -3.66 0.38 7.58
CA TRP A 198 -4.67 1.39 7.89
C TRP A 198 -6.05 0.88 7.48
N ASN A 199 -7.00 0.92 8.40
CA ASN A 199 -8.41 0.62 8.14
C ASN A 199 -9.30 1.82 8.43
N ARG A 200 -10.49 1.82 7.87
CA ARG A 200 -11.41 2.95 7.85
C ARG A 200 -12.19 3.14 9.15
N ASP A 201 -12.43 2.07 9.92
CA ASP A 201 -13.29 2.09 11.12
C ASP A 201 -12.56 1.58 12.36
N ALA A 202 -12.14 2.48 13.24
CA ALA A 202 -11.52 2.12 14.51
C ALA A 202 -12.54 1.52 15.52
N GLY A 203 -13.83 1.61 15.25
CA GLY A 203 -14.89 1.00 16.05
C GLY A 203 -15.15 -0.47 15.72
N HIS A 204 -14.64 -0.97 14.59
CA HIS A 204 -14.84 -2.35 14.14
C HIS A 204 -13.84 -3.31 14.80
N GLN A 205 -14.00 -3.57 16.10
CA GLN A 205 -13.05 -4.34 16.91
C GLN A 205 -12.79 -5.75 16.37
N GLU A 206 -13.83 -6.43 15.90
CA GLU A 206 -13.70 -7.76 15.30
C GLU A 206 -12.87 -7.74 14.01
N GLY A 207 -13.08 -6.77 13.12
CA GLY A 207 -12.28 -6.59 11.90
C GLY A 207 -10.83 -6.25 12.22
N ILE A 208 -10.59 -5.39 13.23
CA ILE A 208 -9.25 -5.02 13.70
C ILE A 208 -8.50 -6.26 14.20
N GLN A 209 -9.16 -7.12 14.96
CA GLN A 209 -8.55 -8.36 15.44
C GLN A 209 -8.28 -9.35 14.31
N ARG A 210 -9.24 -9.54 13.39
CA ARG A 210 -9.05 -10.40 12.20
C ARG A 210 -7.93 -9.90 11.29
N LEU A 211 -7.71 -8.57 11.19
CA LEU A 211 -6.57 -8.02 10.48
C LEU A 211 -5.24 -8.51 11.05
N LEU A 212 -5.08 -8.45 12.38
CA LEU A 212 -3.87 -8.92 13.04
C LEU A 212 -3.64 -10.41 12.79
N GLU A 213 -4.69 -11.21 12.97
CA GLU A 213 -4.65 -12.66 12.75
C GLU A 213 -4.30 -12.98 11.29
N THR A 214 -4.88 -12.24 10.33
CA THR A 214 -4.59 -12.41 8.90
C THR A 214 -3.14 -12.08 8.59
N VAL A 215 -2.61 -10.99 9.15
CA VAL A 215 -1.18 -10.66 8.99
C VAL A 215 -0.31 -11.78 9.53
N PHE A 216 -0.55 -12.23 10.76
CA PHE A 216 0.26 -13.27 11.40
C PHE A 216 0.17 -14.64 10.70
N ALA A 217 -1.02 -15.01 10.25
CA ALA A 217 -1.22 -16.27 9.52
C ALA A 217 -0.49 -16.34 8.15
N ASN A 218 -0.09 -15.18 7.63
CA ASN A 218 0.58 -15.08 6.32
C ASN A 218 2.03 -14.60 6.41
N LEU A 219 2.59 -14.48 7.62
CA LEU A 219 4.01 -14.18 7.82
C LEU A 219 4.81 -15.46 8.01
N GLU A 220 6.00 -15.51 7.45
CA GLU A 220 6.99 -16.53 7.77
C GLU A 220 7.46 -16.37 9.22
N PRO A 221 7.87 -17.46 9.91
CA PRO A 221 8.30 -17.42 11.32
C PRO A 221 9.39 -16.36 11.60
N GLU A 222 10.31 -16.16 10.64
CA GLU A 222 11.41 -15.22 10.77
C GLU A 222 10.95 -13.76 10.74
N LEU A 223 9.78 -13.49 10.15
CA LEU A 223 9.20 -12.14 10.05
C LEU A 223 8.27 -11.80 11.20
N MET A 224 7.92 -12.77 12.05
CA MET A 224 7.00 -12.55 13.16
C MET A 224 7.51 -11.42 14.08
N PRO A 225 6.65 -10.42 14.37
CA PRO A 225 6.99 -9.37 15.33
C PRO A 225 7.16 -9.95 16.75
N ARG A 226 7.99 -9.28 17.56
CA ARG A 226 8.08 -9.60 18.99
C ARG A 226 6.76 -9.25 19.70
N GLU A 227 6.45 -9.87 20.83
CA GLU A 227 5.22 -9.66 21.60
C GLU A 227 4.86 -8.19 21.86
N ASN A 228 5.84 -7.33 22.12
CA ASN A 228 5.65 -5.89 22.31
C ASN A 228 5.97 -5.07 21.04
N GLY A 229 6.06 -5.74 19.89
CA GLY A 229 6.47 -5.13 18.62
C GLY A 229 5.31 -4.61 17.77
N PHE A 230 4.08 -4.71 18.23
CA PHE A 230 2.91 -4.26 17.47
C PHE A 230 1.81 -3.70 18.39
N TYR A 231 1.02 -2.78 17.85
CA TYR A 231 -0.13 -2.17 18.55
C TYR A 231 -1.09 -1.57 17.54
N TYR A 232 -2.35 -1.47 17.92
CA TYR A 232 -3.36 -0.72 17.19
C TYR A 232 -3.54 0.67 17.80
N LYS A 233 -3.74 1.68 16.94
CA LYS A 233 -4.04 3.04 17.41
C LYS A 233 -5.06 3.72 16.50
N PRO A 234 -6.20 4.21 17.04
CA PRO A 234 -7.12 5.06 16.32
C PRO A 234 -6.47 6.38 15.91
N HIS A 235 -6.83 6.91 14.74
CA HIS A 235 -6.21 8.14 14.23
C HIS A 235 -6.54 9.37 15.09
N HIS A 236 -7.74 9.45 15.66
CA HIS A 236 -8.13 10.56 16.53
C HIS A 236 -7.32 10.65 17.84
N GLU A 237 -6.63 9.60 18.23
CA GLU A 237 -5.74 9.60 19.40
C GLU A 237 -4.33 10.14 19.11
N HIS A 238 -4.01 10.49 17.85
CA HIS A 238 -2.75 11.11 17.54
C HIS A 238 -2.74 12.58 17.98
N ALA A 239 -1.69 12.99 18.70
CA ALA A 239 -1.56 14.35 19.23
C ALA A 239 -1.56 15.45 18.15
N ALA A 240 -1.24 15.09 16.90
CA ALA A 240 -1.24 15.97 15.74
C ALA A 240 -2.60 16.01 15.03
N PHE A 241 -3.60 15.22 15.44
CA PHE A 241 -4.92 15.24 14.85
C PHE A 241 -5.65 16.52 15.29
N ALA A 242 -5.96 17.41 14.35
CA ALA A 242 -6.62 18.68 14.62
C ALA A 242 -8.06 18.44 15.10
N GLY A 243 -8.26 18.32 16.41
CA GLY A 243 -9.55 18.06 17.06
C GLY A 243 -9.49 17.10 18.23
N GLY A 244 -8.38 16.43 18.45
CA GLY A 244 -8.20 15.47 19.54
C GLY A 244 -7.90 16.15 20.88
N LYS A 245 -8.87 16.24 21.78
CA LYS A 245 -8.58 16.50 23.20
C LYS A 245 -7.71 15.37 23.75
N ALA A 246 -6.56 15.74 24.28
CA ALA A 246 -5.65 14.82 24.97
C ALA A 246 -6.39 14.03 26.07
N GLY A 247 -6.27 12.74 26.06
CA GLY A 247 -6.57 11.91 27.21
C GLY A 247 -7.30 10.61 26.91
N THR A 248 -6.58 9.57 26.53
CA THR A 248 -6.89 8.20 26.98
C THR A 248 -5.64 7.34 26.75
N GLN A 249 -5.24 6.63 27.76
CA GLN A 249 -4.06 5.77 27.80
C GLN A 249 -4.15 4.61 26.80
N PRO A 250 -3.03 4.15 26.21
CA PRO A 250 -3.05 3.03 25.28
C PRO A 250 -3.56 1.78 25.99
N VAL A 251 -4.52 1.11 25.37
CA VAL A 251 -4.97 -0.23 25.81
C VAL A 251 -3.81 -1.19 25.57
N THR A 252 -3.08 -1.48 26.62
CA THR A 252 -2.12 -2.56 26.64
C THR A 252 -2.92 -3.86 26.58
N SER A 253 -2.76 -4.63 25.50
CA SER A 253 -3.30 -5.98 25.41
C SER A 253 -2.70 -6.83 26.53
N LYS A 254 -3.48 -7.03 27.61
CA LYS A 254 -3.23 -8.07 28.60
C LYS A 254 -4.00 -9.31 28.17
N GLN A 255 -3.26 -10.37 28.00
CA GLN A 255 -3.61 -11.77 28.13
C GLN A 255 -4.57 -12.37 27.08
N ILE A 256 -4.01 -13.19 26.24
CA ILE A 256 -4.44 -14.56 26.05
C ILE A 256 -3.22 -15.47 26.27
#